data_8bd120438b6e13fdac2436f28f4ad9cb
#
_entry.id   8bd120438b6e13fdac2436f28f4ad9cb
#
_cell.length_a   1.000
_cell.length_b   1.000
_cell.length_c   1.000
_cell.angle_alpha   90.00
_cell.angle_beta   90.00
_cell.angle_gamma   90.00
#
_symmetry.space_group_name_H-M   'P 1'
#
loop_
_entity.id
_entity.type
_entity.pdbx_description
1 polymer ?
#
loop_
_entity_poly.entity_id
_entity_poly.type
_entity_poly.pdbx_seq_one_letter_code
_entity_poly.pdbx_strand_id
1 'polypeptide(L)'
;MKKLIALLLAVMMVLSLAACGKTEAPAAGEENNEATTGNVENNDAVAAPADFKVGAIYINSKNDTAGYTFAHHNGITTAMKELGLNPDTQLLIVDEVPEDMEQVKSAIDTLVGQGANIIFGISFGYIDAMEEAAAEYPDVIFSHGTGYKSNSTNFNNYFGRAYQARYLAGIAAGFKSLEIGNNNVGYVAAYGTEYAETASGINGFAMGVLAVNPNATIYVKTLGAWADEVNESAYAIELIDTFGCGVISQHCDSAQPQIAAQNKGVFGCGYNSDMTLDAPKAHLTAAIWNWNVYYRTAMKAAMECGEASNFVATMGSSAYYGGLAEGFVDVSPLSENCAAGTAEAIEAVKALIISGEWDVFSGVKLEIAADGTYTMVDADLVDNNGNVIVAAGGPSVEDGVITGTMNYFVAGVKAA
;
A
#
# COMPACT_ATOMS: atom_id res chain seq x y z
N MET A 1 -44.37 2.51 -20.23
CA MET A 1 -44.02 3.47 -19.19
C MET A 1 -42.54 3.89 -19.15
N LYS A 2 -41.55 3.16 -19.72
CA LYS A 2 -40.14 3.51 -19.72
C LYS A 2 -39.69 4.53 -20.81
N LYS A 3 -40.56 4.85 -21.77
CA LYS A 3 -40.26 5.82 -22.84
C LYS A 3 -40.78 7.24 -22.58
N LEU A 4 -41.54 7.47 -21.50
CA LEU A 4 -42.10 8.80 -21.19
C LEU A 4 -41.22 9.58 -20.19
N ILE A 5 -40.30 8.91 -19.48
CA ILE A 5 -39.39 9.52 -18.50
C ILE A 5 -38.16 10.14 -19.18
N ALA A 6 -37.74 9.60 -20.34
CA ALA A 6 -36.60 10.14 -21.08
C ALA A 6 -36.91 11.47 -21.81
N LEU A 7 -38.19 11.81 -22.02
CA LEU A 7 -38.57 13.04 -22.73
C LEU A 7 -38.70 14.26 -21.79
N LEU A 8 -38.89 14.03 -20.48
CA LEU A 8 -39.03 15.10 -19.48
C LEU A 8 -37.68 15.63 -18.98
N LEU A 9 -36.59 14.89 -19.12
CA LEU A 9 -35.23 15.34 -18.77
C LEU A 9 -34.55 16.16 -19.88
N ALA A 10 -35.01 16.04 -21.12
CA ALA A 10 -34.47 16.80 -22.25
C ALA A 10 -35.04 18.23 -22.38
N VAL A 11 -36.15 18.55 -21.70
CA VAL A 11 -36.82 19.87 -21.81
C VAL A 11 -36.35 20.85 -20.74
N MET A 12 -35.66 20.44 -19.70
CA MET A 12 -35.13 21.32 -18.65
C MET A 12 -33.72 21.89 -18.94
N MET A 13 -33.05 21.52 -20.02
CA MET A 13 -31.71 22.02 -20.38
C MET A 13 -31.71 23.12 -21.45
N VAL A 14 -32.87 23.64 -21.89
CA VAL A 14 -32.92 24.60 -23.01
C VAL A 14 -33.37 26.02 -22.58
N LEU A 15 -33.56 26.29 -21.30
CA LEU A 15 -34.13 27.60 -20.82
C LEU A 15 -33.18 28.45 -19.98
N SER A 16 -31.85 28.39 -20.18
CA SER A 16 -30.89 29.27 -19.50
C SER A 16 -29.87 29.95 -20.41
N LEU A 17 -30.26 30.38 -21.60
CA LEU A 17 -29.42 31.15 -22.51
C LEU A 17 -30.22 32.28 -23.17
N ALA A 18 -30.49 33.35 -22.42
CA ALA A 18 -30.80 34.65 -23.01
C ALA A 18 -30.78 35.78 -21.95
N ALA A 19 -29.63 36.42 -21.78
CA ALA A 19 -29.57 37.87 -21.43
C ALA A 19 -28.15 38.38 -21.77
N CYS A 20 -28.03 38.89 -22.97
CA CYS A 20 -26.86 39.66 -23.43
C CYS A 20 -27.13 41.15 -23.18
N GLY A 21 -26.24 41.85 -22.49
CA GLY A 21 -26.19 43.28 -22.41
C GLY A 21 -24.75 43.77 -22.53
N LYS A 22 -24.43 44.43 -23.64
CA LYS A 22 -23.13 45.08 -23.93
C LYS A 22 -22.92 46.28 -23.05
N THR A 23 -21.71 46.54 -22.56
CA THR A 23 -21.07 47.85 -22.55
C THR A 23 -19.54 47.76 -22.40
N GLU A 24 -18.87 48.76 -22.94
CA GLU A 24 -17.49 48.97 -23.30
C GLU A 24 -16.43 48.88 -22.18
N ALA A 25 -15.17 48.61 -22.61
CA ALA A 25 -13.95 48.61 -21.80
C ALA A 25 -13.47 50.03 -21.48
N PRO A 26 -12.68 50.23 -20.41
CA PRO A 26 -11.34 50.79 -20.57
C PRO A 26 -10.23 50.09 -19.76
N ALA A 27 -9.05 50.05 -20.38
CA ALA A 27 -7.64 50.10 -19.99
C ALA A 27 -7.17 49.57 -18.61
N ALA A 28 -6.24 48.61 -18.71
CA ALA A 28 -4.97 48.37 -17.98
C ALA A 28 -4.84 48.80 -16.50
N GLY A 29 -4.63 47.80 -15.64
CA GLY A 29 -4.07 47.92 -14.31
C GLY A 29 -3.59 46.53 -13.87
N GLU A 30 -2.29 46.43 -13.59
CA GLU A 30 -1.66 45.24 -13.01
C GLU A 30 -2.24 44.97 -11.63
N GLU A 31 -2.80 43.81 -11.38
CA GLU A 31 -3.04 43.32 -10.03
C GLU A 31 -2.79 41.84 -9.89
N ASN A 32 -2.08 41.50 -8.81
CA ASN A 32 -1.65 40.20 -8.32
C ASN A 32 -2.77 39.14 -8.33
N ASN A 33 -2.51 38.01 -8.91
CA ASN A 33 -3.30 36.81 -8.76
C ASN A 33 -2.93 36.10 -7.44
N GLU A 34 -3.57 36.44 -6.35
CA GLU A 34 -3.70 35.54 -5.19
C GLU A 34 -4.79 34.51 -5.50
N ALA A 35 -4.35 33.27 -5.67
CA ALA A 35 -5.23 32.11 -5.74
C ALA A 35 -5.92 31.92 -4.38
N THR A 36 -7.18 32.30 -4.27
CA THR A 36 -8.05 31.94 -3.16
C THR A 36 -8.36 30.46 -3.23
N THR A 37 -7.59 29.66 -2.50
CA THR A 37 -7.97 28.30 -2.12
C THR A 37 -9.17 28.42 -1.17
N GLY A 38 -10.34 28.03 -1.64
CA GLY A 38 -11.53 27.92 -0.81
C GLY A 38 -11.28 26.88 0.29
N ASN A 39 -11.10 27.36 1.52
CA ASN A 39 -11.19 26.53 2.71
C ASN A 39 -12.62 25.99 2.79
N VAL A 40 -12.78 24.68 2.56
CA VAL A 40 -13.93 23.96 3.08
C VAL A 40 -13.65 23.78 4.57
N GLU A 41 -14.19 24.68 5.39
CA GLU A 41 -14.23 24.49 6.84
C GLU A 41 -15.09 23.27 7.14
N ASN A 42 -14.44 22.14 7.38
CA ASN A 42 -15.05 20.98 8.04
C ASN A 42 -15.12 21.30 9.54
N ASN A 43 -16.25 21.86 9.95
CA ASN A 43 -16.52 22.37 11.30
C ASN A 43 -17.04 21.26 12.26
N ASP A 44 -16.36 20.09 12.30
CA ASP A 44 -16.58 19.05 13.31
C ASP A 44 -15.27 18.45 13.84
N ALA A 45 -14.18 19.19 13.83
CA ALA A 45 -12.96 18.74 14.49
C ALA A 45 -13.12 18.93 16.01
N VAL A 46 -13.41 17.85 16.73
CA VAL A 46 -13.18 17.79 18.17
C VAL A 46 -11.69 18.10 18.37
N ALA A 47 -11.39 19.19 19.11
CA ALA A 47 -10.00 19.55 19.40
C ALA A 47 -9.31 18.35 20.08
N ALA A 48 -8.20 17.89 19.53
CA ALA A 48 -7.47 16.77 20.08
C ALA A 48 -7.08 17.05 21.54
N PRO A 49 -7.28 16.08 22.46
CA PRO A 49 -6.92 16.28 23.88
C PRO A 49 -5.41 16.54 24.00
N ALA A 50 -5.03 17.59 24.76
CA ALA A 50 -3.63 17.96 24.92
C ALA A 50 -2.78 16.91 25.65
N ASP A 51 -3.42 16.04 26.40
CA ASP A 51 -2.82 14.94 27.18
C ASP A 51 -2.86 13.58 26.46
N PHE A 52 -3.50 13.49 25.27
CA PHE A 52 -3.52 12.28 24.47
C PHE A 52 -2.13 11.99 23.88
N LYS A 53 -1.61 10.79 24.14
CA LYS A 53 -0.29 10.35 23.68
C LYS A 53 -0.38 9.08 22.87
N VAL A 54 0.36 9.06 21.78
CA VAL A 54 0.52 7.94 20.85
C VAL A 54 1.85 7.27 21.11
N GLY A 55 1.86 5.98 21.37
CA GLY A 55 3.06 5.15 21.46
C GLY A 55 3.31 4.42 20.13
N ALA A 56 4.57 4.28 19.74
CA ALA A 56 4.97 3.49 18.57
C ALA A 56 6.23 2.68 18.88
N ILE A 57 6.20 1.39 18.53
CA ILE A 57 7.34 0.47 18.64
C ILE A 57 7.76 0.09 17.23
N TYR A 58 9.00 0.43 16.84
CA TYR A 58 9.54 0.20 15.52
C TYR A 58 10.61 -0.89 15.52
N ILE A 59 10.61 -1.74 14.47
CA ILE A 59 11.64 -2.77 14.30
C ILE A 59 12.99 -2.18 13.88
N ASN A 60 12.99 -1.12 13.06
CA ASN A 60 14.18 -0.43 12.61
C ASN A 60 14.21 1.01 13.14
N SER A 61 15.18 1.81 12.70
CA SER A 61 15.37 3.17 13.18
C SER A 61 14.26 4.12 12.70
N LYS A 62 13.78 4.96 13.60
CA LYS A 62 12.90 6.11 13.26
C LYS A 62 13.54 7.12 12.31
N ASN A 63 14.86 7.05 12.14
CA ASN A 63 15.61 7.93 11.25
C ASN A 63 15.83 7.32 9.86
N ASP A 64 15.24 6.16 9.57
CA ASP A 64 15.26 5.59 8.23
C ASP A 64 14.67 6.58 7.23
N THR A 65 15.21 6.59 6.01
CA THR A 65 14.82 7.52 4.94
C THR A 65 13.96 6.85 3.86
N ALA A 66 13.80 5.53 3.92
CA ALA A 66 12.98 4.71 3.04
C ALA A 66 12.56 3.42 3.75
N GLY A 67 11.70 2.63 3.15
CA GLY A 67 11.30 1.30 3.62
C GLY A 67 10.17 1.32 4.65
N TYR A 68 10.05 0.19 5.37
CA TYR A 68 8.90 -0.11 6.22
C TYR A 68 8.74 0.86 7.40
N THR A 69 9.76 0.99 8.25
CA THR A 69 9.71 1.87 9.44
C THR A 69 9.50 3.34 9.04
N PHE A 70 10.18 3.81 7.99
CA PHE A 70 9.99 5.15 7.44
C PHE A 70 8.53 5.39 7.00
N ALA A 71 7.93 4.45 6.27
CA ALA A 71 6.55 4.58 5.80
C ALA A 71 5.55 4.66 6.97
N HIS A 72 5.74 3.82 7.99
CA HIS A 72 4.91 3.85 9.20
C HIS A 72 5.09 5.13 10.01
N HIS A 73 6.32 5.59 10.21
CA HIS A 73 6.60 6.85 10.92
C HIS A 73 5.94 8.04 10.22
N ASN A 74 6.05 8.12 8.90
CA ASN A 74 5.38 9.15 8.10
C ASN A 74 3.86 9.05 8.21
N GLY A 75 3.31 7.83 8.17
CA GLY A 75 1.87 7.59 8.33
C GLY A 75 1.35 8.07 9.69
N ILE A 76 2.02 7.71 10.78
CA ILE A 76 1.65 8.15 12.14
C ILE A 76 1.74 9.66 12.26
N THR A 77 2.86 10.27 11.89
CA THR A 77 3.06 11.72 12.02
C THR A 77 2.12 12.53 11.16
N THR A 78 1.76 12.04 9.97
CA THR A 78 0.77 12.65 9.09
C THR A 78 -0.62 12.57 9.72
N ALA A 79 -1.05 11.38 10.16
CA ALA A 79 -2.35 11.20 10.82
C ALA A 79 -2.49 12.05 12.10
N MET A 80 -1.43 12.15 12.89
CA MET A 80 -1.41 13.02 14.08
C MET A 80 -1.64 14.48 13.70
N LYS A 81 -0.94 14.99 12.69
CA LYS A 81 -1.12 16.38 12.20
C LYS A 81 -2.52 16.62 11.67
N GLU A 82 -3.08 15.69 10.91
CA GLU A 82 -4.45 15.75 10.38
C GLU A 82 -5.51 15.80 11.50
N LEU A 83 -5.21 15.17 12.66
CA LEU A 83 -6.08 15.17 13.85
C LEU A 83 -5.79 16.32 14.83
N GLY A 84 -4.85 17.23 14.50
CA GLY A 84 -4.47 18.33 15.37
C GLY A 84 -3.59 17.92 16.57
N LEU A 85 -3.03 16.71 16.56
CA LEU A 85 -2.02 16.25 17.52
C LEU A 85 -0.63 16.76 17.11
N ASN A 86 0.23 17.04 18.11
CA ASN A 86 1.61 17.47 17.87
C ASN A 86 2.58 16.29 17.99
N PRO A 87 3.17 15.78 16.88
CA PRO A 87 4.11 14.67 16.94
C PRO A 87 5.33 14.91 17.82
N ASP A 88 5.82 16.17 17.92
CA ASP A 88 7.01 16.48 18.72
C ASP A 88 6.82 16.30 20.23
N THR A 89 5.57 16.37 20.72
CA THR A 89 5.25 16.32 22.16
C THR A 89 4.31 15.18 22.56
N GLN A 90 3.57 14.61 21.61
CA GLN A 90 2.54 13.61 21.86
C GLN A 90 2.85 12.24 21.23
N LEU A 91 3.93 12.11 20.41
CA LEU A 91 4.40 10.82 19.90
C LEU A 91 5.56 10.31 20.75
N LEU A 92 5.37 9.14 21.35
CA LEU A 92 6.36 8.41 22.11
C LEU A 92 6.89 7.27 21.26
N ILE A 93 8.21 7.15 21.09
CA ILE A 93 8.81 6.15 20.21
C ILE A 93 9.83 5.31 20.98
N VAL A 94 9.78 3.99 20.78
CA VAL A 94 10.86 3.06 21.06
C VAL A 94 11.19 2.37 19.74
N ASP A 95 12.36 2.64 19.20
CA ASP A 95 12.80 2.11 17.90
C ASP A 95 13.94 1.08 18.05
N GLU A 96 14.26 0.39 16.94
CA GLU A 96 15.28 -0.67 16.89
C GLU A 96 14.98 -1.82 17.85
N VAL A 97 13.69 -2.15 18.04
CA VAL A 97 13.25 -3.24 18.89
C VAL A 97 13.18 -4.52 18.08
N PRO A 98 13.99 -5.55 18.38
CA PRO A 98 13.91 -6.82 17.66
C PRO A 98 12.61 -7.59 17.99
N GLU A 99 12.24 -8.56 17.16
CA GLU A 99 11.11 -9.45 17.36
C GLU A 99 11.39 -10.48 18.48
N ASP A 100 11.66 -9.96 19.68
CA ASP A 100 11.94 -10.71 20.91
C ASP A 100 10.91 -10.32 21.98
N MET A 101 10.25 -11.32 22.57
CA MET A 101 9.15 -11.13 23.51
C MET A 101 9.48 -10.17 24.65
N GLU A 102 10.64 -10.37 25.29
CA GLU A 102 11.01 -9.60 26.47
C GLU A 102 11.36 -8.14 26.10
N GLN A 103 11.99 -7.93 24.96
CA GLN A 103 12.35 -6.58 24.50
C GLN A 103 11.11 -5.80 24.06
N VAL A 104 10.16 -6.45 23.38
CA VAL A 104 8.88 -5.83 23.01
C VAL A 104 8.06 -5.48 24.25
N LYS A 105 7.97 -6.37 25.25
CA LYS A 105 7.29 -6.07 26.52
C LYS A 105 7.95 -4.91 27.25
N SER A 106 9.27 -4.86 27.30
CA SER A 106 10.01 -3.74 27.90
C SER A 106 9.75 -2.40 27.20
N ALA A 107 9.60 -2.41 25.87
CA ALA A 107 9.22 -1.23 25.09
C ALA A 107 7.78 -0.79 25.41
N ILE A 108 6.85 -1.76 25.52
CA ILE A 108 5.46 -1.49 25.92
C ILE A 108 5.42 -0.86 27.32
N ASP A 109 6.08 -1.46 28.30
CA ASP A 109 6.14 -0.94 29.68
C ASP A 109 6.67 0.50 29.74
N THR A 110 7.67 0.79 28.91
CA THR A 110 8.22 2.14 28.77
C THR A 110 7.16 3.13 28.26
N LEU A 111 6.42 2.77 27.21
CA LEU A 111 5.39 3.63 26.63
C LEU A 111 4.18 3.80 27.55
N VAL A 112 3.75 2.74 28.22
CA VAL A 112 2.69 2.78 29.23
C VAL A 112 3.11 3.68 30.40
N GLY A 113 4.34 3.52 30.92
CA GLY A 113 4.92 4.36 31.98
C GLY A 113 5.02 5.84 31.59
N GLN A 114 5.12 6.17 30.32
CA GLN A 114 5.10 7.55 29.79
C GLN A 114 3.68 8.07 29.52
N GLY A 115 2.66 7.25 29.73
CA GLY A 115 1.24 7.60 29.61
C GLY A 115 0.69 7.51 28.20
N ALA A 116 1.15 6.57 27.38
CA ALA A 116 0.55 6.30 26.08
C ALA A 116 -0.92 5.84 26.23
N ASN A 117 -1.83 6.44 25.45
CA ASN A 117 -3.24 6.04 25.38
C ASN A 117 -3.48 4.93 24.35
N ILE A 118 -2.73 4.97 23.26
CA ILE A 118 -2.71 3.95 22.20
C ILE A 118 -1.27 3.62 21.86
N ILE A 119 -0.96 2.33 21.69
CA ILE A 119 0.37 1.84 21.31
C ILE A 119 0.26 1.05 20.00
N PHE A 120 1.00 1.49 18.99
CA PHE A 120 1.16 0.78 17.73
C PHE A 120 2.41 -0.11 17.78
N GLY A 121 2.23 -1.43 17.69
CA GLY A 121 3.32 -2.39 17.52
C GLY A 121 3.55 -2.67 16.03
N ILE A 122 4.71 -2.28 15.52
CA ILE A 122 4.96 -2.19 14.06
C ILE A 122 6.05 -3.20 13.68
N SER A 123 5.70 -4.45 13.79
CA SER A 123 6.35 -5.62 13.19
C SER A 123 5.51 -6.87 13.43
N PHE A 124 5.55 -7.84 12.52
CA PHE A 124 4.79 -9.09 12.61
C PHE A 124 5.07 -9.87 13.90
N GLY A 125 6.33 -10.04 14.27
CA GLY A 125 6.74 -10.81 15.45
C GLY A 125 6.40 -10.18 16.81
N TYR A 126 5.80 -8.97 16.85
CA TYR A 126 5.34 -8.36 18.09
C TYR A 126 4.00 -8.90 18.60
N ILE A 127 3.35 -9.75 17.79
CA ILE A 127 1.95 -10.17 17.96
C ILE A 127 1.66 -10.77 19.34
N ASP A 128 2.53 -11.65 19.86
CA ASP A 128 2.31 -12.33 21.12
C ASP A 128 2.49 -11.38 22.32
N ALA A 129 3.52 -10.52 22.26
CA ALA A 129 3.76 -9.51 23.30
C ALA A 129 2.64 -8.48 23.37
N MET A 130 2.10 -8.06 22.22
CA MET A 130 0.96 -7.12 22.13
C MET A 130 -0.32 -7.73 22.69
N GLU A 131 -0.59 -9.02 22.43
CA GLU A 131 -1.74 -9.74 22.98
C GLU A 131 -1.66 -9.86 24.51
N GLU A 132 -0.50 -10.25 25.05
CA GLU A 132 -0.30 -10.32 26.51
C GLU A 132 -0.44 -8.95 27.16
N ALA A 133 0.18 -7.92 26.57
CA ALA A 133 0.11 -6.55 27.09
C ALA A 133 -1.31 -5.98 27.08
N ALA A 134 -2.12 -6.29 26.08
CA ALA A 134 -3.52 -5.86 26.04
C ALA A 134 -4.36 -6.43 27.18
N ALA A 135 -4.02 -7.62 27.68
CA ALA A 135 -4.65 -8.19 28.86
C ALA A 135 -4.09 -7.61 30.18
N GLU A 136 -2.80 -7.25 30.20
CA GLU A 136 -2.12 -6.69 31.37
C GLU A 136 -2.49 -5.21 31.62
N TYR A 137 -2.67 -4.44 30.54
CA TYR A 137 -2.97 -3.00 30.56
C TYR A 137 -4.34 -2.70 29.96
N PRO A 138 -5.47 -3.03 30.63
CA PRO A 138 -6.82 -2.89 30.07
C PRO A 138 -7.24 -1.45 29.80
N ASP A 139 -6.55 -0.46 30.37
CA ASP A 139 -6.79 0.97 30.20
C ASP A 139 -5.97 1.59 29.04
N VAL A 140 -5.14 0.79 28.35
CA VAL A 140 -4.34 1.20 27.20
C VAL A 140 -4.84 0.47 25.95
N ILE A 141 -4.87 1.16 24.82
CA ILE A 141 -5.25 0.59 23.53
C ILE A 141 -4.02 0.05 22.82
N PHE A 142 -4.14 -1.15 22.28
CA PHE A 142 -3.09 -1.80 21.49
C PHE A 142 -3.55 -2.03 20.06
N SER A 143 -2.68 -1.73 19.11
CA SER A 143 -2.96 -1.88 17.69
C SER A 143 -1.74 -2.46 16.98
N HIS A 144 -1.88 -3.68 16.44
CA HIS A 144 -0.76 -4.44 15.90
C HIS A 144 -0.76 -4.43 14.37
N GLY A 145 0.35 -3.94 13.78
CA GLY A 145 0.58 -3.96 12.34
C GLY A 145 0.92 -5.34 11.81
N THR A 146 0.32 -5.74 10.67
CA THR A 146 0.57 -6.98 9.96
C THR A 146 0.17 -8.27 10.70
N GLY A 147 -0.52 -8.17 11.85
CA GLY A 147 -0.91 -9.31 12.66
C GLY A 147 -2.29 -9.87 12.33
N TYR A 148 -2.66 -10.93 13.07
CA TYR A 148 -3.97 -11.59 12.95
C TYR A 148 -4.67 -11.79 14.31
N LYS A 149 -4.01 -11.47 15.44
CA LYS A 149 -4.60 -11.55 16.76
C LYS A 149 -5.31 -10.26 17.14
N SER A 150 -6.36 -10.38 17.94
CA SER A 150 -7.16 -9.28 18.46
C SER A 150 -7.99 -9.74 19.65
N ASN A 151 -8.61 -8.79 20.36
CA ASN A 151 -9.65 -9.08 21.32
C ASN A 151 -10.92 -8.25 21.02
N SER A 152 -11.93 -8.35 21.88
CA SER A 152 -13.19 -7.62 21.70
C SER A 152 -13.21 -6.24 22.37
N THR A 153 -12.11 -5.78 22.95
CA THR A 153 -12.05 -4.59 23.81
C THR A 153 -11.01 -3.58 23.34
N ASN A 154 -9.74 -3.76 23.70
CA ASN A 154 -8.66 -2.78 23.59
C ASN A 154 -7.53 -3.20 22.62
N PHE A 155 -7.66 -4.31 21.90
CA PHE A 155 -6.63 -4.82 21.00
C PHE A 155 -7.21 -5.16 19.62
N ASN A 156 -6.69 -4.51 18.58
CA ASN A 156 -6.98 -4.84 17.20
C ASN A 156 -5.71 -5.07 16.38
N ASN A 157 -5.88 -5.58 15.18
CA ASN A 157 -4.82 -5.66 14.18
C ASN A 157 -5.21 -4.90 12.91
N TYR A 158 -4.20 -4.57 12.10
CA TYR A 158 -4.41 -3.92 10.81
C TYR A 158 -3.39 -4.40 9.79
N PHE A 159 -3.87 -4.60 8.58
CA PHE A 159 -3.10 -4.91 7.40
C PHE A 159 -3.90 -4.54 6.14
N GLY A 160 -3.47 -4.95 4.94
CA GLY A 160 -4.20 -4.60 3.73
C GLY A 160 -3.83 -5.39 2.50
N ARG A 161 -4.54 -5.06 1.42
CA ARG A 161 -4.45 -5.68 0.10
C ARG A 161 -3.29 -5.13 -0.71
N ALA A 162 -2.05 -5.24 -0.17
CA ALA A 162 -0.83 -4.77 -0.85
C ALA A 162 -0.68 -5.40 -2.25
N TYR A 163 -1.18 -6.61 -2.44
CA TYR A 163 -1.15 -7.30 -3.73
C TYR A 163 -1.82 -6.49 -4.86
N GLN A 164 -2.80 -5.65 -4.53
CA GLN A 164 -3.44 -4.77 -5.51
C GLN A 164 -2.45 -3.71 -6.04
N ALA A 165 -1.75 -3.01 -5.15
CA ALA A 165 -0.72 -2.04 -5.52
C ALA A 165 0.47 -2.72 -6.24
N ARG A 166 0.83 -3.94 -5.82
CA ARG A 166 1.87 -4.73 -6.48
C ARG A 166 1.48 -5.16 -7.89
N TYR A 167 0.21 -5.48 -8.13
CA TYR A 167 -0.30 -5.73 -9.47
C TYR A 167 -0.11 -4.50 -10.36
N LEU A 168 -0.46 -3.31 -9.86
CA LEU A 168 -0.26 -2.05 -10.60
C LEU A 168 1.24 -1.78 -10.88
N ALA A 169 2.12 -2.00 -9.90
CA ALA A 169 3.56 -1.89 -10.11
C ALA A 169 4.07 -2.95 -11.13
N GLY A 170 3.46 -4.13 -11.13
CA GLY A 170 3.71 -5.18 -12.13
C GLY A 170 3.35 -4.75 -13.55
N ILE A 171 2.26 -4.00 -13.73
CA ILE A 171 1.91 -3.40 -15.03
C ILE A 171 3.05 -2.49 -15.53
N ALA A 172 3.57 -1.60 -14.68
CA ALA A 172 4.69 -0.73 -15.06
C ALA A 172 5.94 -1.53 -15.46
N ALA A 173 6.27 -2.58 -14.70
CA ALA A 173 7.37 -3.49 -15.02
C ALA A 173 7.13 -4.24 -16.34
N GLY A 174 5.90 -4.69 -16.60
CA GLY A 174 5.50 -5.37 -17.83
C GLY A 174 5.70 -4.49 -19.07
N PHE A 175 5.19 -3.26 -19.03
CA PHE A 175 5.40 -2.28 -20.13
C PHE A 175 6.88 -1.99 -20.35
N LYS A 176 7.65 -1.76 -19.29
CA LYS A 176 9.09 -1.52 -19.39
C LYS A 176 9.81 -2.73 -19.97
N SER A 177 9.44 -3.95 -19.58
CA SER A 177 10.04 -5.18 -20.11
C SER A 177 9.83 -5.32 -21.63
N LEU A 178 8.66 -4.95 -22.14
CA LEU A 178 8.37 -4.91 -23.58
C LEU A 178 9.17 -3.82 -24.28
N GLU A 179 9.23 -2.60 -23.72
CA GLU A 179 9.96 -1.46 -24.30
C GLU A 179 11.44 -1.78 -24.50
N ILE A 180 12.08 -2.41 -23.49
CA ILE A 180 13.50 -2.77 -23.57
C ILE A 180 13.76 -4.13 -24.25
N GLY A 181 12.70 -4.83 -24.67
CA GLY A 181 12.79 -6.15 -25.33
C GLY A 181 13.38 -7.25 -24.42
N ASN A 182 13.12 -7.19 -23.11
CA ASN A 182 13.67 -8.14 -22.14
C ASN A 182 12.54 -8.76 -21.29
N ASN A 183 12.35 -10.08 -21.42
CA ASN A 183 11.29 -10.82 -20.74
C ASN A 183 11.65 -11.29 -19.31
N ASN A 184 12.88 -11.04 -18.84
CA ASN A 184 13.31 -11.45 -17.51
C ASN A 184 13.13 -10.30 -16.52
N VAL A 185 12.32 -10.54 -15.50
CA VAL A 185 12.02 -9.60 -14.41
C VAL A 185 12.49 -10.22 -13.10
N GLY A 186 13.23 -9.49 -12.29
CA GLY A 186 13.74 -9.95 -11.01
C GLY A 186 12.89 -9.45 -9.85
N TYR A 187 12.87 -10.23 -8.78
CA TYR A 187 12.18 -9.88 -7.54
C TYR A 187 13.02 -10.30 -6.32
N VAL A 188 13.44 -9.34 -5.52
CA VAL A 188 14.12 -9.59 -4.25
C VAL A 188 13.08 -9.58 -3.14
N ALA A 189 12.88 -10.70 -2.46
CA ALA A 189 11.86 -10.87 -1.45
C ALA A 189 12.47 -11.20 -0.08
N ALA A 190 11.89 -10.67 1.00
CA ALA A 190 12.23 -11.05 2.36
C ALA A 190 12.04 -12.56 2.56
N TYR A 191 10.87 -13.06 2.17
CA TYR A 191 10.50 -14.47 2.21
C TYR A 191 9.78 -14.87 0.91
N GLY A 192 9.56 -16.18 0.73
CA GLY A 192 8.85 -16.76 -0.40
C GLY A 192 7.42 -17.17 -0.06
N THR A 193 7.14 -18.46 -0.27
CA THR A 193 5.82 -19.06 -0.02
C THR A 193 5.58 -19.47 1.44
N GLU A 194 6.56 -19.34 2.30
CA GLU A 194 6.47 -19.59 3.75
C GLU A 194 5.63 -18.54 4.48
N TYR A 195 5.50 -17.33 3.91
CA TYR A 195 4.62 -16.27 4.39
C TYR A 195 3.60 -15.91 3.30
N ALA A 196 2.31 -15.97 3.64
CA ALA A 196 1.23 -15.63 2.71
C ALA A 196 1.28 -14.18 2.24
N GLU A 197 1.74 -13.27 3.08
CA GLU A 197 1.97 -11.85 2.75
C GLU A 197 2.93 -11.71 1.57
N THR A 198 4.14 -12.30 1.67
CA THR A 198 5.14 -12.22 0.61
C THR A 198 4.72 -12.98 -0.63
N ALA A 199 4.10 -14.17 -0.47
CA ALA A 199 3.56 -14.95 -1.58
C ALA A 199 2.52 -14.15 -2.38
N SER A 200 1.56 -13.50 -1.70
CA SER A 200 0.53 -12.69 -2.37
C SER A 200 1.10 -11.46 -3.05
N GLY A 201 2.11 -10.83 -2.44
CA GLY A 201 2.82 -9.69 -3.04
C GLY A 201 3.58 -10.07 -4.32
N ILE A 202 4.32 -11.17 -4.30
CA ILE A 202 5.03 -11.70 -5.46
C ILE A 202 4.05 -12.08 -6.57
N ASN A 203 2.98 -12.80 -6.20
CA ASN A 203 1.95 -13.24 -7.14
C ASN A 203 1.21 -12.06 -7.77
N GLY A 204 0.80 -11.06 -6.97
CA GLY A 204 0.15 -9.85 -7.48
C GLY A 204 1.03 -9.12 -8.50
N PHE A 205 2.31 -8.89 -8.16
CA PHE A 205 3.27 -8.28 -9.07
C PHE A 205 3.45 -9.09 -10.36
N ALA A 206 3.65 -10.41 -10.23
CA ALA A 206 3.85 -11.30 -11.39
C ALA A 206 2.64 -11.28 -12.32
N MET A 207 1.41 -11.33 -11.78
CA MET A 207 0.18 -11.26 -12.59
C MET A 207 0.06 -9.93 -13.31
N GLY A 208 0.45 -8.80 -12.68
CA GLY A 208 0.50 -7.51 -13.35
C GLY A 208 1.50 -7.46 -14.50
N VAL A 209 2.69 -8.03 -14.32
CA VAL A 209 3.69 -8.17 -15.41
C VAL A 209 3.12 -9.00 -16.56
N LEU A 210 2.55 -10.17 -16.24
CA LEU A 210 2.03 -11.12 -17.24
C LEU A 210 0.79 -10.62 -17.96
N ALA A 211 -0.01 -9.74 -17.35
CA ALA A 211 -1.13 -9.08 -18.00
C ALA A 211 -0.70 -8.22 -19.20
N VAL A 212 0.52 -7.63 -19.15
CA VAL A 212 1.11 -6.80 -20.20
C VAL A 212 2.05 -7.62 -21.08
N ASN A 213 2.94 -8.41 -20.47
CA ASN A 213 3.92 -9.22 -21.18
C ASN A 213 3.74 -10.70 -20.84
N PRO A 214 2.91 -11.45 -21.58
CA PRO A 214 2.63 -12.85 -21.30
C PRO A 214 3.84 -13.79 -21.48
N ASN A 215 4.94 -13.30 -22.08
CA ASN A 215 6.18 -14.06 -22.26
C ASN A 215 7.20 -13.80 -21.14
N ALA A 216 6.87 -12.97 -20.14
CA ALA A 216 7.78 -12.67 -19.06
C ALA A 216 8.01 -13.88 -18.14
N THR A 217 9.18 -13.91 -17.54
CA THR A 217 9.51 -14.80 -16.41
C THR A 217 9.95 -13.95 -15.24
N ILE A 218 9.34 -14.20 -14.08
CA ILE A 218 9.65 -13.50 -12.84
C ILE A 218 10.57 -14.39 -11.99
N TYR A 219 11.84 -13.98 -11.83
CA TYR A 219 12.84 -14.68 -11.03
C TYR A 219 12.87 -14.12 -9.62
N VAL A 220 12.62 -14.96 -8.61
CA VAL A 220 12.53 -14.56 -7.20
C VAL A 220 13.72 -15.09 -6.42
N LYS A 221 14.41 -14.20 -5.69
CA LYS A 221 15.40 -14.56 -4.66
C LYS A 221 14.88 -14.14 -3.29
N THR A 222 15.01 -15.03 -2.31
CA THR A 222 14.55 -14.81 -0.93
C THR A 222 15.71 -14.61 0.02
N LEU A 223 15.59 -13.62 0.91
CA LEU A 223 16.60 -13.20 1.87
C LEU A 223 16.58 -14.08 3.15
N GLY A 224 15.39 -14.48 3.60
CA GLY A 224 15.17 -15.08 4.92
C GLY A 224 15.14 -14.04 6.05
N ALA A 225 15.01 -12.75 5.72
CA ALA A 225 14.90 -11.62 6.65
C ALA A 225 14.10 -10.49 6.00
N TRP A 226 13.45 -9.63 6.81
CA TRP A 226 12.75 -8.45 6.30
C TRP A 226 13.70 -7.38 5.78
N ALA A 227 14.84 -7.18 6.45
CA ALA A 227 15.88 -6.23 6.08
C ALA A 227 17.26 -6.89 6.13
N ASP A 228 18.01 -6.79 5.03
CA ASP A 228 19.42 -7.19 4.91
C ASP A 228 20.03 -6.44 3.72
N GLU A 229 20.40 -5.18 3.94
CA GLU A 229 20.87 -4.27 2.88
C GLU A 229 21.99 -4.86 2.00
N VAL A 230 22.88 -5.66 2.60
CA VAL A 230 24.01 -6.28 1.90
C VAL A 230 23.51 -7.34 0.91
N ASN A 231 22.67 -8.25 1.39
CA ASN A 231 22.12 -9.31 0.56
C ASN A 231 21.00 -8.81 -0.37
N GLU A 232 20.23 -7.80 0.01
CA GLU A 232 19.27 -7.13 -0.87
C GLU A 232 19.93 -6.59 -2.14
N SER A 233 21.06 -5.87 -1.98
CA SER A 233 21.87 -5.39 -3.09
C SER A 233 22.51 -6.54 -3.89
N ALA A 234 23.10 -7.52 -3.19
CA ALA A 234 23.78 -8.65 -3.83
C ALA A 234 22.81 -9.51 -4.68
N TYR A 235 21.60 -9.77 -4.18
CA TYR A 235 20.60 -10.58 -4.89
C TYR A 235 20.01 -9.82 -6.09
N ALA A 236 19.81 -8.50 -5.98
CA ALA A 236 19.43 -7.69 -7.13
C ALA A 236 20.50 -7.75 -8.23
N ILE A 237 21.78 -7.63 -7.86
CA ILE A 237 22.91 -7.75 -8.80
C ILE A 237 22.95 -9.15 -9.43
N GLU A 238 22.74 -10.21 -8.66
CA GLU A 238 22.73 -11.58 -9.20
C GLU A 238 21.57 -11.80 -10.17
N LEU A 239 20.38 -11.28 -9.86
CA LEU A 239 19.22 -11.33 -10.78
C LEU A 239 19.51 -10.62 -12.11
N ILE A 240 20.26 -9.52 -12.07
CA ILE A 240 20.66 -8.77 -13.27
C ILE A 240 21.75 -9.53 -14.03
N ASP A 241 22.86 -9.86 -13.36
CA ASP A 241 24.07 -10.36 -14.02
C ASP A 241 23.94 -11.84 -14.46
N THR A 242 23.22 -12.66 -13.67
CA THR A 242 23.12 -14.12 -13.91
C THR A 242 21.83 -14.47 -14.65
N PHE A 243 20.71 -13.88 -14.25
CA PHE A 243 19.40 -14.18 -14.86
C PHE A 243 19.01 -13.19 -15.96
N GLY A 244 19.81 -12.12 -16.17
CA GLY A 244 19.60 -11.14 -17.22
C GLY A 244 18.34 -10.29 -17.01
N CYS A 245 17.93 -10.04 -15.78
CA CYS A 245 16.73 -9.26 -15.48
C CYS A 245 16.91 -7.80 -15.87
N GLY A 246 15.95 -7.24 -16.63
CA GLY A 246 15.93 -5.84 -17.06
C GLY A 246 15.12 -4.92 -16.16
N VAL A 247 14.30 -5.48 -15.28
CA VAL A 247 13.53 -4.76 -14.25
C VAL A 247 13.67 -5.52 -12.93
N ILE A 248 13.88 -4.80 -11.82
CA ILE A 248 13.98 -5.38 -10.47
C ILE A 248 12.86 -4.83 -9.59
N SER A 249 12.06 -5.71 -9.01
CA SER A 249 11.11 -5.37 -7.94
C SER A 249 11.57 -5.95 -6.61
N GLN A 250 10.89 -5.58 -5.53
CA GLN A 250 11.28 -5.99 -4.19
C GLN A 250 10.10 -6.17 -3.23
N HIS A 251 10.32 -7.00 -2.20
CA HIS A 251 9.52 -7.11 -0.99
C HIS A 251 10.48 -7.26 0.20
N CYS A 252 11.28 -6.24 0.44
CA CYS A 252 12.22 -6.08 1.53
C CYS A 252 12.32 -4.59 1.90
N ASP A 253 12.92 -4.29 3.04
CA ASP A 253 12.68 -3.04 3.76
C ASP A 253 13.68 -1.92 3.48
N SER A 254 14.63 -2.09 2.55
CA SER A 254 15.54 -1.02 2.16
C SER A 254 15.43 -0.65 0.68
N ALA A 255 16.04 0.46 0.28
CA ALA A 255 16.10 0.89 -1.12
C ALA A 255 17.21 0.19 -1.92
N GLN A 256 17.99 -0.73 -1.32
CA GLN A 256 19.19 -1.29 -1.93
C GLN A 256 18.94 -2.02 -3.26
N PRO A 257 17.83 -2.77 -3.48
CA PRO A 257 17.55 -3.37 -4.79
C PRO A 257 17.38 -2.33 -5.89
N GLN A 258 16.73 -1.18 -5.59
CA GLN A 258 16.53 -0.09 -6.56
C GLN A 258 17.85 0.65 -6.87
N ILE A 259 18.66 0.88 -5.85
CA ILE A 259 20.00 1.46 -6.00
C ILE A 259 20.90 0.53 -6.86
N ALA A 260 20.83 -0.78 -6.61
CA ALA A 260 21.56 -1.77 -7.40
C ALA A 260 21.09 -1.79 -8.87
N ALA A 261 19.76 -1.75 -9.11
CA ALA A 261 19.20 -1.65 -10.45
C ALA A 261 19.69 -0.41 -11.18
N GLN A 262 19.68 0.76 -10.53
CA GLN A 262 20.22 2.00 -11.09
C GLN A 262 21.71 1.90 -11.44
N ASN A 263 22.51 1.35 -10.53
CA ASN A 263 23.95 1.20 -10.73
C ASN A 263 24.30 0.24 -11.88
N LYS A 264 23.42 -0.71 -12.16
CA LYS A 264 23.53 -1.65 -13.28
C LYS A 264 22.88 -1.14 -14.57
N GLY A 265 22.24 0.01 -14.55
CA GLY A 265 21.59 0.61 -15.72
C GLY A 265 20.32 -0.13 -16.17
N VAL A 266 19.63 -0.80 -15.25
CA VAL A 266 18.32 -1.40 -15.45
C VAL A 266 17.26 -0.64 -14.65
N PHE A 267 15.99 -1.02 -14.79
CA PHE A 267 14.86 -0.34 -14.16
C PHE A 267 14.36 -1.05 -12.89
N GLY A 268 13.49 -0.37 -12.15
CA GLY A 268 12.98 -0.97 -10.92
C GLY A 268 11.63 -0.45 -10.44
N CYS A 269 10.94 -1.31 -9.68
CA CYS A 269 9.73 -0.98 -8.94
C CYS A 269 10.00 -1.16 -7.45
N GLY A 270 9.86 -0.07 -6.68
CA GLY A 270 10.11 -0.04 -5.24
C GLY A 270 8.98 -0.63 -4.41
N TYR A 271 9.13 -0.51 -3.08
CA TYR A 271 8.16 -0.96 -2.08
C TYR A 271 8.16 -0.07 -0.84
N ASN A 272 7.06 -0.09 -0.08
CA ASN A 272 6.78 0.65 1.14
C ASN A 272 6.61 2.16 0.93
N SER A 273 7.52 2.79 0.21
CA SER A 273 7.55 4.24 -0.01
C SER A 273 7.99 4.58 -1.43
N ASP A 274 7.83 5.86 -1.82
CA ASP A 274 8.38 6.37 -3.08
C ASP A 274 9.91 6.38 -3.02
N MET A 275 10.55 5.62 -3.90
CA MET A 275 12.01 5.49 -4.00
C MET A 275 12.60 6.31 -5.16
N THR A 276 11.87 7.31 -5.65
CA THR A 276 12.36 8.18 -6.74
C THR A 276 13.67 8.86 -6.37
N LEU A 277 13.84 9.27 -5.12
CA LEU A 277 15.07 9.95 -4.68
C LEU A 277 16.26 8.98 -4.50
N ASP A 278 15.98 7.71 -4.18
CA ASP A 278 17.04 6.69 -3.99
C ASP A 278 17.59 6.20 -5.33
N ALA A 279 16.75 6.07 -6.34
CA ALA A 279 17.13 5.52 -7.64
C ALA A 279 16.45 6.26 -8.83
N PRO A 280 16.66 7.59 -8.98
CA PRO A 280 15.92 8.41 -9.93
C PRO A 280 16.02 7.96 -11.40
N LYS A 281 17.08 7.26 -11.78
CA LYS A 281 17.30 6.80 -13.16
C LYS A 281 16.73 5.39 -13.42
N ALA A 282 16.42 4.64 -12.38
CA ALA A 282 15.87 3.29 -12.48
C ALA A 282 14.39 3.22 -12.11
N HIS A 283 13.97 4.04 -11.16
CA HIS A 283 12.64 3.99 -10.59
C HIS A 283 11.54 4.16 -11.64
N LEU A 284 10.59 3.25 -11.65
CA LEU A 284 9.35 3.33 -12.42
C LEU A 284 8.22 3.85 -11.53
N THR A 285 7.93 3.10 -10.50
CA THR A 285 6.97 3.37 -9.43
C THR A 285 7.28 2.46 -8.24
N ALA A 286 6.56 2.60 -7.13
CA ALA A 286 6.62 1.70 -5.99
C ALA A 286 5.21 1.30 -5.56
N ALA A 287 5.00 0.06 -5.12
CA ALA A 287 3.82 -0.29 -4.36
C ALA A 287 3.95 0.32 -2.96
N ILE A 288 3.05 1.22 -2.59
CA ILE A 288 3.13 2.01 -1.36
C ILE A 288 1.96 1.76 -0.43
N TRP A 289 2.18 2.05 0.85
CA TRP A 289 1.17 2.08 1.89
C TRP A 289 0.88 3.51 2.31
N ASN A 290 -0.39 3.86 2.35
CA ASN A 290 -0.88 5.10 2.93
C ASN A 290 -1.29 4.84 4.39
N TRP A 291 -0.32 4.53 5.24
CA TRP A 291 -0.55 4.16 6.64
C TRP A 291 -1.33 5.21 7.43
N ASN A 292 -1.24 6.49 7.05
CA ASN A 292 -2.02 7.56 7.67
C ASN A 292 -3.53 7.33 7.61
N VAL A 293 -4.05 6.63 6.60
CA VAL A 293 -5.48 6.30 6.48
C VAL A 293 -5.93 5.46 7.68
N TYR A 294 -5.19 4.41 7.99
CA TYR A 294 -5.47 3.58 9.16
C TYR A 294 -5.19 4.33 10.47
N TYR A 295 -4.01 4.93 10.62
CA TYR A 295 -3.62 5.60 11.86
C TYR A 295 -4.57 6.72 12.25
N ARG A 296 -5.04 7.51 11.30
CA ARG A 296 -6.07 8.53 11.53
C ARG A 296 -7.35 7.91 12.08
N THR A 297 -7.83 6.81 11.49
CA THR A 297 -9.03 6.11 11.92
C THR A 297 -8.87 5.55 13.34
N ALA A 298 -7.75 4.89 13.63
CA ALA A 298 -7.49 4.29 14.93
C ALA A 298 -7.30 5.34 16.04
N MET A 299 -6.53 6.41 15.79
CA MET A 299 -6.33 7.49 16.74
C MET A 299 -7.64 8.24 17.02
N LYS A 300 -8.46 8.49 15.99
CA LYS A 300 -9.77 9.10 16.15
C LYS A 300 -10.67 8.23 17.03
N ALA A 301 -10.76 6.93 16.74
CA ALA A 301 -11.52 5.98 17.54
C ALA A 301 -11.01 5.93 19.00
N ALA A 302 -9.69 5.97 19.21
CA ALA A 302 -9.08 5.99 20.54
C ALA A 302 -9.43 7.26 21.36
N MET A 303 -9.54 8.42 20.70
CA MET A 303 -9.97 9.66 21.35
C MET A 303 -11.48 9.69 21.64
N GLU A 304 -12.30 8.98 20.86
CA GLU A 304 -13.76 8.99 20.93
C GLU A 304 -14.35 7.85 21.77
N CYS A 305 -13.61 6.77 22.03
CA CYS A 305 -14.13 5.58 22.70
C CYS A 305 -14.44 5.77 24.20
N GLY A 306 -13.93 6.83 24.81
CA GLY A 306 -14.07 7.16 26.24
C GLY A 306 -13.23 6.26 27.15
N GLU A 307 -13.36 4.94 27.07
CA GLU A 307 -12.55 3.94 27.77
C GLU A 307 -11.89 3.00 26.76
N ALA A 308 -10.66 2.56 27.02
CA ALA A 308 -9.91 1.67 26.12
C ALA A 308 -10.67 0.38 25.79
N SER A 309 -11.46 -0.13 26.73
CA SER A 309 -12.32 -1.31 26.56
C SER A 309 -13.40 -1.16 25.48
N ASN A 310 -13.73 0.05 25.05
CA ASN A 310 -14.70 0.34 23.98
C ASN A 310 -14.04 0.53 22.60
N PHE A 311 -12.72 0.49 22.52
CA PHE A 311 -11.99 0.82 21.29
C PHE A 311 -12.40 -0.04 20.09
N VAL A 312 -12.41 -1.38 20.26
CA VAL A 312 -12.78 -2.29 19.17
C VAL A 312 -14.23 -2.08 18.72
N ALA A 313 -15.14 -1.81 19.65
CA ALA A 313 -16.53 -1.48 19.32
C ALA A 313 -16.63 -0.14 18.57
N THR A 314 -15.84 0.86 18.94
CA THR A 314 -15.78 2.17 18.25
C THR A 314 -15.16 2.04 16.84
N MET A 315 -14.15 1.19 16.67
CA MET A 315 -13.59 0.84 15.37
C MET A 315 -14.59 0.08 14.46
N GLY A 316 -15.59 -0.56 15.04
CA GLY A 316 -16.55 -1.41 14.33
C GLY A 316 -15.98 -2.77 13.91
N SER A 317 -14.71 -3.04 14.13
CA SER A 317 -14.05 -4.32 13.84
C SER A 317 -12.79 -4.49 14.68
N SER A 318 -12.47 -5.73 15.00
CA SER A 318 -11.21 -6.11 15.64
C SER A 318 -10.04 -6.30 14.65
N ALA A 319 -10.32 -6.20 13.34
CA ALA A 319 -9.32 -6.23 12.28
C ALA A 319 -9.65 -5.19 11.22
N TYR A 320 -8.63 -4.46 10.75
CA TYR A 320 -8.73 -3.57 9.60
C TYR A 320 -7.98 -4.19 8.42
N TYR A 321 -8.63 -4.24 7.27
CA TYR A 321 -8.03 -4.78 6.06
C TYR A 321 -8.41 -3.92 4.85
N GLY A 322 -7.59 -2.89 4.57
CA GLY A 322 -7.85 -1.93 3.49
C GLY A 322 -7.10 -2.26 2.19
N GLY A 323 -7.55 -1.66 1.11
CA GLY A 323 -6.96 -1.78 -0.22
C GLY A 323 -6.97 -0.44 -0.97
N LEU A 324 -6.99 -0.51 -2.31
CA LEU A 324 -7.12 0.66 -3.19
C LEU A 324 -8.43 1.41 -2.96
N ALA A 325 -9.53 0.71 -2.68
CA ALA A 325 -10.84 1.32 -2.46
C ALA A 325 -10.87 2.23 -1.23
N GLU A 326 -10.16 1.85 -0.17
CA GLU A 326 -10.00 2.65 1.05
C GLU A 326 -8.90 3.72 0.92
N GLY A 327 -8.14 3.72 -0.18
CA GLY A 327 -6.96 4.55 -0.36
C GLY A 327 -5.81 4.15 0.57
N PHE A 328 -5.83 2.93 1.12
CA PHE A 328 -4.85 2.45 2.09
C PHE A 328 -3.56 1.94 1.43
N VAL A 329 -3.65 1.45 0.19
CA VAL A 329 -2.52 1.13 -0.66
C VAL A 329 -2.63 1.89 -1.98
N ASP A 330 -1.51 2.13 -2.64
CA ASP A 330 -1.46 2.73 -3.98
C ASP A 330 -0.11 2.43 -4.64
N VAL A 331 0.12 3.00 -5.81
CA VAL A 331 1.45 3.13 -6.38
C VAL A 331 1.96 4.55 -6.20
N SER A 332 3.27 4.71 -6.01
CA SER A 332 3.91 6.04 -6.01
C SER A 332 3.73 6.72 -7.37
N PRO A 333 3.89 8.05 -7.47
CA PRO A 333 3.83 8.73 -8.75
C PRO A 333 4.71 8.04 -9.79
N LEU A 334 4.17 7.88 -11.00
CA LEU A 334 4.92 7.30 -12.11
C LEU A 334 6.06 8.22 -12.51
N SER A 335 7.27 7.67 -12.63
CA SER A 335 8.43 8.43 -13.05
C SER A 335 8.46 8.62 -14.59
N GLU A 336 9.32 9.50 -15.07
CA GLU A 336 9.60 9.68 -16.50
C GLU A 336 10.21 8.44 -17.18
N ASN A 337 10.71 7.47 -16.37
CA ASN A 337 11.24 6.22 -16.89
C ASN A 337 10.15 5.21 -17.29
N CYS A 338 8.88 5.44 -16.94
CA CYS A 338 7.79 4.55 -17.34
C CYS A 338 7.59 4.55 -18.85
N ALA A 339 7.27 3.38 -19.42
CA ALA A 339 6.95 3.24 -20.82
C ALA A 339 5.57 3.85 -21.14
N ALA A 340 5.35 4.20 -22.42
CA ALA A 340 4.04 4.67 -22.90
C ALA A 340 2.94 3.62 -22.65
N GLY A 341 1.71 4.06 -22.34
CA GLY A 341 0.57 3.20 -22.00
C GLY A 341 0.48 2.78 -20.53
N THR A 342 1.56 2.98 -19.74
CA THR A 342 1.61 2.58 -18.31
C THR A 342 0.57 3.32 -17.49
N ALA A 343 0.46 4.63 -17.64
CA ALA A 343 -0.45 5.45 -16.85
C ALA A 343 -1.91 5.11 -17.15
N GLU A 344 -2.26 5.00 -18.42
CA GLU A 344 -3.61 4.66 -18.88
C GLU A 344 -4.04 3.28 -18.34
N ALA A 345 -3.15 2.29 -18.41
CA ALA A 345 -3.42 0.94 -17.92
C ALA A 345 -3.60 0.91 -16.40
N ILE A 346 -2.73 1.58 -15.64
CA ILE A 346 -2.80 1.63 -14.18
C ILE A 346 -4.10 2.29 -13.73
N GLU A 347 -4.46 3.44 -14.29
CA GLU A 347 -5.71 4.14 -13.94
C GLU A 347 -6.94 3.29 -14.27
N ALA A 348 -6.97 2.62 -15.42
CA ALA A 348 -8.09 1.76 -15.81
C ALA A 348 -8.24 0.56 -14.88
N VAL A 349 -7.15 -0.12 -14.54
CA VAL A 349 -7.16 -1.29 -13.63
C VAL A 349 -7.48 -0.87 -12.20
N LYS A 350 -6.93 0.26 -11.75
CA LYS A 350 -7.24 0.85 -10.43
C LYS A 350 -8.74 1.12 -10.29
N ALA A 351 -9.38 1.68 -11.33
CA ALA A 351 -10.82 1.91 -11.33
C ALA A 351 -11.63 0.61 -11.22
N LEU A 352 -11.22 -0.48 -11.88
CA LEU A 352 -11.87 -1.78 -11.76
C LEU A 352 -11.81 -2.35 -10.34
N ILE A 353 -10.65 -2.26 -9.69
CA ILE A 353 -10.45 -2.74 -8.32
C ILE A 353 -11.26 -1.89 -7.34
N ILE A 354 -11.22 -0.56 -7.47
CA ILE A 354 -11.96 0.37 -6.58
C ILE A 354 -13.46 0.18 -6.70
N SER A 355 -13.99 -0.07 -7.90
CA SER A 355 -15.41 -0.33 -8.10
C SER A 355 -15.86 -1.72 -7.61
N GLY A 356 -14.92 -2.64 -7.33
CA GLY A 356 -15.20 -4.03 -7.03
C GLY A 356 -15.67 -4.85 -8.23
N GLU A 357 -15.52 -4.33 -9.45
CA GLU A 357 -15.87 -5.05 -10.68
C GLU A 357 -14.91 -6.20 -10.97
N TRP A 358 -13.67 -6.05 -10.52
CA TRP A 358 -12.63 -7.06 -10.65
C TRP A 358 -11.61 -7.00 -9.50
N ASP A 359 -11.02 -8.13 -9.17
CA ASP A 359 -9.85 -8.20 -8.26
C ASP A 359 -8.83 -9.23 -8.76
N VAL A 360 -7.59 -9.11 -8.28
CA VAL A 360 -6.39 -9.74 -8.81
C VAL A 360 -6.47 -11.27 -8.82
N PHE A 361 -6.87 -11.90 -7.71
CA PHE A 361 -6.84 -13.35 -7.57
C PHE A 361 -8.17 -14.03 -7.93
N SER A 362 -8.73 -13.64 -9.07
CA SER A 362 -9.98 -14.23 -9.62
C SER A 362 -9.71 -15.15 -10.80
N GLY A 363 -10.75 -15.88 -11.23
CA GLY A 363 -10.75 -16.68 -12.47
C GLY A 363 -10.94 -15.82 -13.73
N VAL A 364 -10.67 -14.51 -13.65
CA VAL A 364 -10.73 -13.55 -14.75
C VAL A 364 -9.40 -12.82 -14.81
N LYS A 365 -8.61 -13.05 -15.85
CA LYS A 365 -7.36 -12.33 -16.09
C LYS A 365 -7.61 -11.07 -16.94
N LEU A 366 -6.74 -10.09 -16.78
CA LEU A 366 -6.66 -8.95 -17.68
C LEU A 366 -5.59 -9.22 -18.76
N GLU A 367 -5.88 -8.88 -20.00
CA GLU A 367 -4.92 -8.77 -21.10
C GLU A 367 -4.83 -7.30 -21.47
N ILE A 368 -3.65 -6.69 -21.27
CA ILE A 368 -3.43 -5.25 -21.40
C ILE A 368 -2.65 -4.99 -22.69
N ALA A 369 -3.23 -4.18 -23.57
CA ALA A 369 -2.63 -3.80 -24.85
C ALA A 369 -1.60 -2.66 -24.69
N ALA A 370 -0.77 -2.44 -25.71
CA ALA A 370 0.28 -1.44 -25.71
C ALA A 370 -0.21 0.02 -25.53
N ASP A 371 -1.47 0.29 -25.80
CA ASP A 371 -2.11 1.60 -25.61
C ASP A 371 -2.75 1.77 -24.22
N GLY A 372 -2.57 0.79 -23.33
CA GLY A 372 -3.13 0.80 -21.98
C GLY A 372 -4.58 0.30 -21.87
N THR A 373 -5.22 -0.04 -22.98
CA THR A 373 -6.56 -0.66 -22.95
C THR A 373 -6.47 -2.11 -22.45
N TYR A 374 -7.55 -2.64 -21.87
CA TYR A 374 -7.58 -4.01 -21.36
C TYR A 374 -8.77 -4.79 -21.88
N THR A 375 -8.62 -6.11 -21.84
CA THR A 375 -9.71 -7.08 -22.07
C THR A 375 -9.77 -8.02 -20.87
N MET A 376 -10.97 -8.30 -20.38
CA MET A 376 -11.23 -9.29 -19.33
C MET A 376 -11.47 -10.65 -19.99
N VAL A 377 -10.72 -11.67 -19.55
CA VAL A 377 -10.77 -13.01 -20.13
C VAL A 377 -10.94 -14.05 -19.04
N ASP A 378 -12.00 -14.85 -19.13
CA ASP A 378 -12.19 -16.01 -18.26
C ASP A 378 -11.04 -16.99 -18.44
N ALA A 379 -10.24 -17.22 -17.41
CA ALA A 379 -9.09 -18.11 -17.44
C ALA A 379 -8.82 -18.67 -16.05
N ASP A 380 -8.37 -19.91 -15.98
CA ASP A 380 -7.94 -20.51 -14.72
C ASP A 380 -6.77 -19.71 -14.13
N LEU A 381 -6.86 -19.36 -12.84
CA LEU A 381 -5.70 -18.97 -12.05
C LEU A 381 -4.98 -20.24 -11.63
N VAL A 382 -3.75 -20.42 -12.09
CA VAL A 382 -2.97 -21.61 -11.82
C VAL A 382 -1.66 -21.30 -11.08
N ASP A 383 -1.22 -22.20 -10.23
CA ASP A 383 0.10 -22.11 -9.62
C ASP A 383 1.24 -22.50 -10.60
N ASN A 384 2.48 -22.34 -10.17
CA ASN A 384 3.65 -22.67 -10.98
C ASN A 384 3.89 -24.20 -11.16
N ASN A 385 3.06 -25.07 -10.55
CA ASN A 385 3.03 -26.50 -10.76
C ASN A 385 1.89 -26.92 -11.69
N GLY A 386 1.04 -25.97 -12.12
CA GLY A 386 -0.11 -26.20 -12.99
C GLY A 386 -1.39 -26.61 -12.26
N ASN A 387 -1.45 -26.49 -10.93
CA ASN A 387 -2.68 -26.74 -10.18
C ASN A 387 -3.63 -25.53 -10.32
N VAL A 388 -4.90 -25.80 -10.56
CA VAL A 388 -5.94 -24.75 -10.61
C VAL A 388 -6.27 -24.27 -9.20
N ILE A 389 -6.08 -22.97 -8.96
CA ILE A 389 -6.41 -22.28 -7.70
C ILE A 389 -7.83 -21.71 -7.78
N VAL A 390 -8.16 -21.03 -8.88
CA VAL A 390 -9.50 -20.52 -9.19
C VAL A 390 -9.82 -20.92 -10.63
N ALA A 391 -10.96 -21.55 -10.83
CA ALA A 391 -11.42 -21.90 -12.17
C ALA A 391 -11.81 -20.67 -12.99
N ALA A 392 -11.74 -20.75 -14.32
CA ALA A 392 -12.13 -19.69 -15.25
C ALA A 392 -13.52 -19.13 -14.92
N GLY A 393 -13.63 -17.79 -14.81
CA GLY A 393 -14.84 -17.08 -14.41
C GLY A 393 -15.20 -17.21 -12.93
N GLY A 394 -14.36 -17.88 -12.11
CA GLY A 394 -14.58 -18.01 -10.67
C GLY A 394 -14.32 -16.71 -9.89
N PRO A 395 -14.91 -16.57 -8.67
CA PRO A 395 -14.73 -15.38 -7.84
C PRO A 395 -13.30 -15.24 -7.33
N SER A 396 -12.97 -14.04 -6.86
CA SER A 396 -11.68 -13.80 -6.20
C SER A 396 -11.50 -14.67 -4.96
N VAL A 397 -10.24 -15.03 -4.69
CA VAL A 397 -9.82 -15.66 -3.45
C VAL A 397 -10.11 -14.70 -2.29
N GLU A 398 -10.62 -15.22 -1.18
CA GLU A 398 -10.94 -14.42 0.00
C GLU A 398 -9.68 -13.89 0.70
N ASP A 399 -9.78 -12.70 1.30
CA ASP A 399 -8.68 -12.03 2.02
C ASP A 399 -7.98 -12.94 3.05
N GLY A 400 -8.75 -13.70 3.82
CA GLY A 400 -8.20 -14.61 4.83
C GLY A 400 -7.32 -15.73 4.25
N VAL A 401 -7.56 -16.14 2.99
CA VAL A 401 -6.70 -17.08 2.26
C VAL A 401 -5.46 -16.36 1.73
N ILE A 402 -5.64 -15.17 1.14
CA ILE A 402 -4.55 -14.37 0.56
C ILE A 402 -3.52 -14.01 1.62
N THR A 403 -3.96 -13.60 2.81
CA THR A 403 -3.07 -13.12 3.87
C THR A 403 -2.63 -14.19 4.86
N GLY A 404 -3.38 -15.29 4.96
CA GLY A 404 -3.15 -16.31 6.00
C GLY A 404 -2.61 -17.63 5.49
N THR A 405 -2.97 -18.06 4.26
CA THR A 405 -2.68 -19.43 3.82
C THR A 405 -2.14 -19.54 2.40
N MET A 406 -1.96 -18.45 1.65
CA MET A 406 -1.37 -18.50 0.32
C MET A 406 0.10 -18.95 0.43
N ASN A 407 0.41 -20.13 -0.08
CA ASN A 407 1.71 -20.80 0.02
C ASN A 407 2.21 -21.33 -1.32
N TYR A 408 1.87 -20.67 -2.41
CA TYR A 408 2.24 -21.02 -3.77
C TYR A 408 2.67 -19.79 -4.56
N PHE A 409 3.41 -20.00 -5.62
CA PHE A 409 3.62 -19.01 -6.66
C PHE A 409 2.70 -19.28 -7.85
N VAL A 410 2.22 -18.22 -8.50
CA VAL A 410 1.47 -18.32 -9.76
C VAL A 410 2.36 -18.73 -10.92
N ALA A 411 1.76 -19.23 -12.00
CA ALA A 411 2.47 -19.53 -13.24
C ALA A 411 3.30 -18.31 -13.72
N GLY A 412 4.51 -18.58 -14.25
CA GLY A 412 5.45 -17.53 -14.67
C GLY A 412 6.47 -17.13 -13.60
N VAL A 413 6.25 -17.46 -12.33
CA VAL A 413 7.20 -17.22 -11.23
C VAL A 413 8.14 -18.41 -11.06
N LYS A 414 9.45 -18.14 -10.90
CA LYS A 414 10.51 -19.15 -10.67
C LYS A 414 11.40 -18.71 -9.51
N ALA A 415 11.71 -19.61 -8.61
CA ALA A 415 12.81 -19.42 -7.68
C ALA A 415 14.15 -19.35 -8.44
N ALA A 416 15.01 -18.38 -8.06
CA ALA A 416 16.31 -18.12 -8.70
C ALA A 416 17.48 -18.58 -7.82
#